data_407ceda536cb72eb91ba30e3a61a6a32
#
_entry.id   407ceda536cb72eb91ba30e3a61a6a32
#
_cell.length_a   1.000
_cell.length_b   1.000
_cell.length_c   1.000
_cell.angle_alpha   90.00
_cell.angle_beta   90.00
_cell.angle_gamma   90.00
#
_symmetry.space_group_name_H-M   'P 1'
#
loop_
_entity.id
_entity.type
_entity.pdbx_description
1 polymer ?
#
loop_
_entity_poly.entity_id
_entity_poly.type
_entity_poly.pdbx_seq_one_letter_code
_entity_poly.pdbx_strand_id
1 'polypeptide(L)' 'MNERSMTFTVYMIHELANTQGITPGEVYKILKQSGCIDNYLVPHYDVLHTMGTQYLIDDIKDYVATKGGSL' A
#
# COMPACT_ATOMS: atom_id res chain seq x y z
N MET A 1 6.70 -13.62 0.64
CA MET A 1 6.43 -12.62 -0.42
C MET A 1 7.22 -12.98 -1.66
N ASN A 2 6.56 -13.10 -2.81
CA ASN A 2 7.28 -13.36 -4.05
C ASN A 2 7.75 -12.05 -4.68
N GLU A 3 8.58 -12.16 -5.72
CA GLU A 3 9.19 -11.01 -6.36
C GLU A 3 8.16 -10.03 -6.93
N ARG A 4 7.09 -10.56 -7.55
CA ARG A 4 6.06 -9.73 -8.15
C ARG A 4 5.27 -8.94 -7.12
N SER A 5 4.88 -9.58 -6.02
CA SER A 5 4.15 -8.88 -4.96
C SER A 5 5.04 -7.87 -4.24
N MET A 6 6.34 -8.15 -4.13
CA MET A 6 7.29 -7.21 -3.55
C MET A 6 7.44 -5.97 -4.45
N THR A 7 7.62 -6.18 -5.76
CA THR A 7 7.74 -5.08 -6.71
C THR A 7 6.48 -4.21 -6.71
N PHE A 8 5.32 -4.85 -6.70
CA PHE A 8 4.04 -4.15 -6.63
C PHE A 8 3.93 -3.32 -5.34
N THR A 9 4.30 -3.91 -4.20
CA THR A 9 4.25 -3.22 -2.91
C THR A 9 5.16 -1.99 -2.90
N VAL A 10 6.39 -2.15 -3.40
CA VAL A 10 7.35 -1.03 -3.48
C VAL A 10 6.80 0.06 -4.39
N TYR A 11 6.23 -0.30 -5.54
CA TYR A 11 5.59 0.66 -6.44
C TYR A 11 4.52 1.46 -5.71
N MET A 12 3.64 0.79 -4.98
CA MET A 12 2.56 1.48 -4.27
C MET A 12 3.09 2.38 -3.15
N ILE A 13 4.17 1.95 -2.47
CA ILE A 13 4.78 2.77 -1.44
C ILE A 13 5.26 4.11 -2.04
N HIS A 14 5.93 4.04 -3.20
CA HIS A 14 6.42 5.26 -3.86
C HIS A 14 5.29 6.15 -4.36
N GLU A 15 4.23 5.55 -4.92
CA GLU A 15 3.07 6.31 -5.37
C GLU A 15 2.37 7.02 -4.21
N LEU A 16 2.21 6.33 -3.08
CA LEU A 16 1.63 6.94 -1.89
C LEU A 16 2.53 8.05 -1.32
N ALA A 17 3.83 7.84 -1.31
CA ALA A 17 4.76 8.86 -0.85
C ALA A 17 4.63 10.13 -1.69
N ASN A 18 4.56 9.98 -3.01
CA ASN A 18 4.42 11.12 -3.92
C ASN A 18 3.10 11.84 -3.72
N THR A 19 1.99 11.11 -3.61
CA THR A 19 0.67 11.73 -3.50
C THR A 19 0.41 12.35 -2.13
N GLN A 20 1.00 11.78 -1.07
CA GLN A 20 0.79 12.27 0.28
C GLN A 20 1.86 13.26 0.75
N GLY A 21 2.92 13.44 -0.04
CA GLY A 21 4.00 14.37 0.32
C GLY A 21 4.82 13.91 1.52
N ILE A 22 4.99 12.62 1.70
CA ILE A 22 5.81 12.05 2.77
C ILE A 22 6.83 11.09 2.16
N THR A 23 7.78 10.63 2.98
CA THR A 23 8.85 9.76 2.50
C THR A 23 8.35 8.33 2.29
N PRO A 24 8.99 7.56 1.37
CA PRO A 24 8.67 6.14 1.23
C PRO A 24 8.85 5.35 2.53
N GLY A 25 9.84 5.70 3.34
CA GLY A 25 10.03 5.06 4.64
C GLY A 25 8.87 5.27 5.59
N GLU A 26 8.31 6.48 5.60
CA GLU A 26 7.13 6.78 6.42
C GLU A 26 5.90 5.99 5.93
N VAL A 27 5.72 5.91 4.61
CA VAL A 27 4.63 5.11 4.05
C VAL A 27 4.79 3.64 4.42
N TYR A 28 6.00 3.10 4.25
CA TYR A 28 6.27 1.70 4.61
C TYR A 28 5.90 1.42 6.07
N LYS A 29 6.33 2.29 6.96
CA LYS A 29 6.05 2.14 8.39
C LYS A 29 4.55 2.11 8.68
N ILE A 30 3.80 3.03 8.08
CA ILE A 30 2.34 3.11 8.25
C ILE A 30 1.67 1.86 7.70
N LEU A 31 2.04 1.43 6.50
CA LEU A 31 1.45 0.25 5.89
C LEU A 31 1.78 -1.02 6.67
N LYS A 32 3.00 -1.12 7.19
CA LYS A 32 3.42 -2.28 7.99
C LYS A 32 2.64 -2.35 9.30
N GLN A 33 2.54 -1.24 9.99
CA GLN A 33 1.85 -1.17 11.28
C GLN A 33 0.35 -1.44 11.15
N SER A 34 -0.27 -0.99 10.06
CA SER A 34 -1.70 -1.22 9.84
C SER A 34 -2.01 -2.64 9.36
N GLY A 35 -0.99 -3.41 9.01
CA GLY A 35 -1.17 -4.75 8.43
C GLY A 35 -1.49 -4.73 6.95
N CYS A 36 -1.45 -3.57 6.31
CA CYS A 36 -1.83 -3.45 4.90
C CYS A 36 -0.93 -4.27 3.98
N ILE A 37 0.38 -4.31 4.26
CA ILE A 37 1.30 -5.08 3.43
C ILE A 37 1.04 -6.57 3.59
N ASP A 38 1.04 -7.07 4.83
CA ASP A 38 1.00 -8.50 5.09
C ASP A 38 -0.38 -9.12 4.92
N ASN A 39 -1.44 -8.36 5.18
CA ASN A 39 -2.80 -8.90 5.18
C ASN A 39 -3.62 -8.47 3.96
N TYR A 40 -3.14 -7.51 3.17
CA TYR A 40 -3.91 -6.99 2.04
C TYR A 40 -3.10 -7.00 0.75
N LEU A 41 -2.02 -6.23 0.65
CA LEU A 41 -1.30 -6.07 -0.61
C LEU A 41 -0.65 -7.36 -1.10
N VAL A 42 0.01 -8.11 -0.22
CA VAL A 42 0.70 -9.33 -0.60
C VAL A 42 -0.27 -10.48 -0.88
N PRO A 43 -1.22 -10.80 0.04
CA PRO A 43 -2.12 -11.93 -0.21
C PRO A 43 -3.04 -11.73 -1.42
N HIS A 44 -3.41 -10.48 -1.72
CA HIS A 44 -4.36 -10.18 -2.79
C HIS A 44 -3.69 -9.59 -4.04
N TYR A 45 -2.39 -9.79 -4.18
CA TYR A 45 -1.63 -9.25 -5.29
C TYR A 45 -2.28 -9.59 -6.64
N ASP A 46 -2.70 -10.85 -6.82
CA ASP A 46 -3.25 -11.31 -8.10
C ASP A 46 -4.44 -10.49 -8.58
N VAL A 47 -5.25 -10.00 -7.66
CA VAL A 47 -6.39 -9.14 -7.97
C VAL A 47 -5.97 -7.68 -8.04
N LEU A 48 -5.21 -7.23 -7.05
CA LEU A 48 -4.90 -5.80 -6.90
C LEU A 48 -4.03 -5.26 -8.02
N HIS A 49 -3.08 -6.05 -8.52
CA HIS A 49 -2.16 -5.54 -9.55
C HIS A 49 -2.86 -5.23 -10.88
N THR A 50 -4.11 -5.67 -11.05
CA THR A 50 -4.90 -5.38 -12.24
C THR A 50 -5.70 -4.08 -12.10
N MET A 51 -5.74 -3.50 -10.93
CA MET A 51 -6.50 -2.27 -10.66
C MET A 51 -5.70 -1.03 -11.03
N GLY A 52 -6.41 0.08 -11.29
CA GLY A 52 -5.76 1.36 -11.56
C GLY A 52 -5.06 1.93 -10.33
N THR A 53 -3.98 2.68 -10.55
CA THR A 53 -3.17 3.23 -9.48
C THR A 53 -3.98 4.13 -8.54
N GLN A 54 -4.83 5.00 -9.08
CA GLN A 54 -5.63 5.90 -8.25
C GLN A 54 -6.62 5.14 -7.39
N TYR A 55 -7.25 4.11 -7.95
CA TYR A 55 -8.13 3.23 -7.19
C TYR A 55 -7.40 2.60 -6.01
N LEU A 56 -6.18 2.12 -6.26
CA LEU A 56 -5.38 1.48 -5.22
C LEU A 56 -4.95 2.46 -4.15
N ILE A 57 -4.59 3.68 -4.52
CA ILE A 57 -4.24 4.72 -3.56
C ILE A 57 -5.41 4.97 -2.61
N ASP A 58 -6.60 5.16 -3.16
CA ASP A 58 -7.80 5.42 -2.35
C ASP A 58 -8.13 4.24 -1.46
N ASP A 59 -8.02 3.03 -1.99
CA ASP A 59 -8.33 1.81 -1.27
C ASP A 59 -7.35 1.56 -0.12
N ILE A 60 -6.06 1.79 -0.36
CA ILE A 60 -5.05 1.65 0.69
C ILE A 60 -5.27 2.67 1.80
N LYS A 61 -5.60 3.92 1.44
CA LYS A 61 -5.89 4.96 2.43
C LYS A 61 -7.08 4.55 3.31
N ASP A 62 -8.13 4.01 2.69
CA ASP A 62 -9.30 3.51 3.43
C ASP A 62 -8.91 2.36 4.37
N TYR A 63 -8.10 1.42 3.88
CA TYR A 63 -7.65 0.30 4.71
C TYR A 63 -6.91 0.81 5.94
N VAL A 64 -5.96 1.71 5.75
CA VAL A 64 -5.17 2.28 6.84
C VAL A 64 -6.08 2.99 7.84
N ALA A 65 -7.05 3.76 7.35
CA ALA A 65 -7.98 4.50 8.20
C ALA A 65 -8.83 3.56 9.07
N THR A 66 -9.29 2.44 8.51
CA THR A 66 -10.08 1.46 9.28
C THR A 66 -9.26 0.79 10.38
N LYS A 67 -7.93 0.81 10.28
CA LYS A 67 -7.04 0.25 11.30
C LYS A 67 -6.54 1.29 12.29
N GLY A 68 -7.11 2.50 12.24
CA GLY A 68 -6.76 3.55 13.17
C GLY A 68 -5.55 4.38 12.76
N GLY A 69 -5.00 4.14 11.57
CA GLY A 69 -3.88 4.92 11.03
C GLY A 69 -4.34 6.09 10.18
N SER A 70 -3.38 6.76 9.58
CA SER A 70 -3.64 7.91 8.71
C SER A 70 -2.57 7.99 7.63
N LEU A 71 -3.04 8.22 6.41
CA LEU A 71 -2.18 8.50 5.26
C LEU A 71 -2.56 9.80 4.61
#